data_e6e23f74c9f3e7fddc23c091fd462f68
#
_entry.id   e6e23f74c9f3e7fddc23c091fd462f68
#
_cell.length_a   1.000
_cell.length_b   1.000
_cell.length_c   1.000
_cell.angle_alpha   90.00
_cell.angle_beta   90.00
_cell.angle_gamma   90.00
#
_symmetry.space_group_name_H-M   'P 1'
#
loop_
_entity.id
_entity.type
_entity.pdbx_description
1 polymer ?
#
loop_
_entity_poly.entity_id
_entity_poly.type
_entity_poly.pdbx_seq_one_letter_code
_entity_poly.pdbx_strand_id
1 'polypeptide(L)'
;MPDSFGARAAAQLAGRAATIYRLDSLRGHGVEVSRLPYSLRILLENLLRNEDGVTVTADDILALANWDPRAIPSREISFTPARVLLQDFTGVPCVVDLAAMREAMARYGGDPARINPLQPVELVIDHSIQVDAFGAPNAITLNVGREFERNGERYQFLKWGQKAFRNFKVVPPSTGIVHQVNLEYLARVVFTP
;
A
#
# COMPACT_ATOMS: atom_id res chain seq x y z
N MET A 1 5.01 -10.40 -19.15
CA MET A 1 5.53 -10.87 -17.87
C MET A 1 5.70 -12.37 -17.97
N PRO A 2 6.81 -12.93 -17.52
CA PRO A 2 6.98 -14.36 -17.39
C PRO A 2 5.86 -14.95 -16.53
N ASP A 3 5.61 -16.23 -16.69
CA ASP A 3 4.73 -17.04 -15.84
C ASP A 3 5.33 -18.44 -15.80
N SER A 4 6.51 -18.53 -15.20
CA SER A 4 7.37 -19.72 -15.23
C SER A 4 6.71 -20.95 -14.65
N PHE A 5 5.68 -20.77 -13.85
CA PHE A 5 4.96 -21.84 -13.17
C PHE A 5 3.52 -22.04 -13.66
N GLY A 6 3.07 -21.28 -14.68
CA GLY A 6 1.69 -21.33 -15.16
C GLY A 6 0.67 -20.98 -14.06
N ALA A 7 1.05 -20.05 -13.19
CA ALA A 7 0.23 -19.68 -12.04
C ALA A 7 -0.94 -18.76 -12.41
N ARG A 8 -0.81 -18.00 -13.47
CA ARG A 8 -1.82 -17.02 -13.91
C ARG A 8 -3.08 -17.74 -14.42
N ALA A 9 -4.22 -17.39 -13.87
CA ALA A 9 -5.51 -17.98 -14.26
C ALA A 9 -6.64 -16.95 -14.24
N ALA A 10 -7.62 -17.11 -15.11
CA ALA A 10 -8.86 -16.36 -15.05
C ALA A 10 -9.77 -16.93 -13.95
N ALA A 11 -10.43 -16.06 -13.22
CA ALA A 11 -11.40 -16.42 -12.18
C ALA A 11 -12.61 -15.46 -12.22
N GLN A 12 -13.73 -15.94 -11.66
CA GLN A 12 -14.89 -15.10 -11.41
C GLN A 12 -14.99 -14.84 -9.89
N LEU A 13 -14.81 -13.57 -9.48
CA LEU A 13 -14.90 -13.15 -8.10
C LEU A 13 -16.10 -12.24 -7.93
N ALA A 14 -17.08 -12.67 -7.16
CA ALA A 14 -18.33 -11.91 -6.94
C ALA A 14 -19.00 -11.40 -8.25
N GLY A 15 -19.01 -12.25 -9.30
CA GLY A 15 -19.57 -11.92 -10.61
C GLY A 15 -18.69 -11.03 -11.50
N ARG A 16 -17.46 -10.73 -11.11
CA ARG A 16 -16.48 -9.96 -11.89
C ARG A 16 -15.37 -10.85 -12.39
N ALA A 17 -14.97 -10.67 -13.64
CA ALA A 17 -13.78 -11.33 -14.17
C ALA A 17 -12.53 -10.79 -13.46
N ALA A 18 -11.66 -11.69 -13.02
CA ALA A 18 -10.41 -11.36 -12.36
C ALA A 18 -9.29 -12.28 -12.83
N THR A 19 -8.06 -11.82 -12.70
CA THR A 19 -6.86 -12.65 -12.83
C THR A 19 -6.35 -13.00 -11.44
N ILE A 20 -6.14 -14.28 -11.20
CA ILE A 20 -5.54 -14.81 -9.97
C ILE A 20 -4.23 -15.51 -10.29
N TYR A 21 -3.38 -15.68 -9.28
CA TYR A 21 -2.14 -16.45 -9.38
C TYR A 21 -2.22 -17.62 -8.40
N ARG A 22 -2.34 -18.83 -8.97
CA ARG A 22 -2.64 -20.05 -8.21
C ARG A 22 -1.37 -20.64 -7.61
N LEU A 23 -1.37 -20.80 -6.31
CA LEU A 23 -0.26 -21.43 -5.59
C LEU A 23 -0.12 -22.93 -5.90
N ASP A 24 -1.21 -23.58 -6.24
CA ASP A 24 -1.21 -25.02 -6.56
C ASP A 24 -0.45 -25.38 -7.86
N SER A 25 -0.20 -24.40 -8.72
CA SER A 25 0.66 -24.57 -9.90
C SER A 25 2.08 -25.04 -9.54
N LEU A 26 2.55 -24.71 -8.34
CA LEU A 26 3.87 -25.09 -7.85
C LEU A 26 3.99 -26.58 -7.48
N ARG A 27 2.88 -27.32 -7.35
CA ARG A 27 2.90 -28.76 -7.05
C ARG A 27 3.67 -29.56 -8.10
N GLY A 28 3.56 -29.17 -9.37
CA GLY A 28 4.33 -29.77 -10.47
C GLY A 28 5.84 -29.64 -10.35
N HIS A 29 6.31 -28.74 -9.48
CA HIS A 29 7.72 -28.46 -9.19
C HIS A 29 8.16 -29.02 -7.83
N GLY A 30 7.41 -29.94 -7.26
CA GLY A 30 7.75 -30.62 -5.98
C GLY A 30 7.47 -29.78 -4.73
N VAL A 31 6.72 -28.68 -4.85
CA VAL A 31 6.40 -27.80 -3.73
C VAL A 31 5.10 -28.20 -3.06
N GLU A 32 5.14 -28.44 -1.76
CA GLU A 32 3.95 -28.65 -0.93
C GLU A 32 3.56 -27.35 -0.22
N VAL A 33 2.70 -26.58 -0.88
CA VAL A 33 2.30 -25.24 -0.42
C VAL A 33 1.56 -25.28 0.92
N SER A 34 0.85 -26.39 1.23
CA SER A 34 0.06 -26.52 2.45
C SER A 34 0.89 -26.45 3.73
N ARG A 35 2.18 -26.78 3.66
CA ARG A 35 3.11 -26.68 4.80
C ARG A 35 3.54 -25.25 5.13
N LEU A 36 3.37 -24.31 4.20
CA LEU A 36 3.74 -22.90 4.43
C LEU A 36 2.72 -22.19 5.32
N PRO A 37 3.16 -21.34 6.27
CA PRO A 37 2.29 -20.41 6.96
C PRO A 37 1.52 -19.51 5.99
N TYR A 38 0.33 -19.06 6.37
CA TYR A 38 -0.48 -18.19 5.52
C TYR A 38 0.25 -16.91 5.09
N SER A 39 1.03 -16.30 5.98
CA SER A 39 1.84 -15.12 5.65
C SER A 39 2.81 -15.38 4.50
N LEU A 40 3.49 -16.53 4.49
CA LEU A 40 4.40 -16.91 3.42
C LEU A 40 3.66 -17.28 2.12
N ARG A 41 2.44 -17.82 2.21
CA ARG A 41 1.60 -18.04 1.02
C ARG A 41 1.19 -16.73 0.36
N ILE A 42 0.90 -15.68 1.14
CA ILE A 42 0.61 -14.34 0.63
C ILE A 42 1.84 -13.78 -0.10
N LEU A 43 3.03 -13.88 0.50
CA LEU A 43 4.28 -13.46 -0.15
C LEU A 43 4.57 -14.27 -1.40
N LEU A 44 4.32 -15.58 -1.39
CA LEU A 44 4.53 -16.46 -2.53
C LEU A 44 3.61 -16.11 -3.71
N GLU A 45 2.33 -15.79 -3.43
CA GLU A 45 1.41 -15.28 -4.45
C GLU A 45 1.88 -13.94 -5.01
N ASN A 46 2.41 -13.07 -4.13
CA ASN A 46 2.96 -11.79 -4.54
C ASN A 46 4.14 -11.95 -5.51
N LEU A 47 5.06 -12.88 -5.25
CA LEU A 47 6.16 -13.18 -6.16
C LEU A 47 5.67 -13.74 -7.49
N LEU A 48 4.74 -14.71 -7.50
CA LEU A 48 4.15 -15.26 -8.72
C LEU A 48 3.47 -14.19 -9.58
N ARG A 49 2.82 -13.23 -8.94
CA ARG A 49 2.13 -12.11 -9.59
C ARG A 49 3.09 -11.12 -10.24
N ASN A 50 4.23 -10.90 -9.61
CA ASN A 50 5.18 -9.86 -10.00
C ASN A 50 6.45 -10.43 -10.65
N GLU A 51 6.45 -11.69 -11.05
CA GLU A 51 7.56 -12.30 -11.76
C GLU A 51 7.88 -11.50 -13.03
N ASP A 52 9.11 -10.96 -13.11
CA ASP A 52 9.60 -10.18 -14.25
C ASP A 52 10.90 -10.73 -14.82
N GLY A 53 11.51 -11.70 -14.15
CA GLY A 53 12.78 -12.33 -14.51
C GLY A 53 14.02 -11.48 -14.16
N VAL A 54 13.83 -10.32 -13.53
CA VAL A 54 14.90 -9.39 -13.14
C VAL A 54 14.85 -9.09 -11.65
N THR A 55 13.76 -8.51 -11.18
CA THR A 55 13.52 -8.15 -9.77
C THR A 55 12.94 -9.32 -9.01
N VAL A 56 12.05 -10.08 -9.65
CA VAL A 56 11.46 -11.30 -9.13
C VAL A 56 11.70 -12.40 -10.15
N THR A 57 12.52 -13.37 -9.78
CA THR A 57 12.90 -14.50 -10.63
C THR A 57 12.20 -15.79 -10.21
N ALA A 58 12.18 -16.79 -11.10
CA ALA A 58 11.70 -18.13 -10.77
C ALA A 58 12.44 -18.74 -9.56
N ASP A 59 13.73 -18.44 -9.42
CA ASP A 59 14.54 -18.93 -8.29
C ASP A 59 14.12 -18.28 -6.96
N ASP A 60 13.66 -17.02 -6.96
CA ASP A 60 13.12 -16.36 -5.76
C ASP A 60 11.83 -17.02 -5.32
N ILE A 61 10.96 -17.34 -6.27
CA ILE A 61 9.71 -18.03 -6.03
C ILE A 61 9.99 -19.43 -5.44
N LEU A 62 10.90 -20.19 -6.01
CA LEU A 62 11.27 -21.53 -5.50
C LEU A 62 11.96 -21.44 -4.13
N ALA A 63 12.80 -20.46 -3.89
CA ALA A 63 13.44 -20.25 -2.61
C ALA A 63 12.41 -20.03 -1.48
N LEU A 64 11.42 -19.16 -1.72
CA LEU A 64 10.34 -18.94 -0.75
C LEU A 64 9.43 -20.17 -0.62
N ALA A 65 9.10 -20.82 -1.72
CA ALA A 65 8.25 -22.00 -1.75
C ALA A 65 8.86 -23.19 -0.96
N ASN A 66 10.18 -23.30 -0.95
CA ASN A 66 10.93 -24.30 -0.21
C ASN A 66 11.43 -23.82 1.17
N TRP A 67 10.86 -22.75 1.71
CA TRP A 67 11.24 -22.22 3.00
C TRP A 67 11.25 -23.30 4.10
N ASP A 68 12.34 -23.31 4.89
CA ASP A 68 12.52 -24.19 6.05
C ASP A 68 12.64 -23.32 7.32
N PRO A 69 11.76 -23.50 8.33
CA PRO A 69 11.81 -22.75 9.58
C PRO A 69 13.08 -22.99 10.41
N ARG A 70 13.83 -24.05 10.12
CA ARG A 70 15.07 -24.40 10.82
C ARG A 70 16.31 -23.83 10.14
N ALA A 71 16.20 -23.41 8.89
CA ALA A 71 17.32 -22.83 8.15
C ALA A 71 17.53 -21.36 8.52
N ILE A 72 18.78 -20.94 8.49
CA ILE A 72 19.12 -19.51 8.58
C ILE A 72 18.77 -18.88 7.23
N PRO A 73 17.95 -17.81 7.20
CA PRO A 73 17.62 -17.12 5.94
C PRO A 73 18.89 -16.61 5.25
N SER A 74 19.06 -16.93 3.99
CA SER A 74 20.25 -16.55 3.20
C SER A 74 19.91 -15.82 1.91
N ARG A 75 18.62 -15.57 1.65
CA ARG A 75 18.16 -14.94 0.40
C ARG A 75 17.18 -13.82 0.72
N GLU A 76 17.40 -12.69 0.09
CA GLU A 76 16.44 -11.59 0.04
C GLU A 76 15.45 -11.82 -1.10
N ILE A 77 14.23 -11.38 -0.92
CA ILE A 77 13.18 -11.38 -1.94
C ILE A 77 12.63 -9.97 -2.12
N SER A 78 12.25 -9.62 -3.33
CA SER A 78 11.52 -8.39 -3.62
C SER A 78 10.05 -8.55 -3.28
N PHE A 79 9.46 -7.49 -2.76
CA PHE A 79 8.04 -7.45 -2.39
C PHE A 79 7.37 -6.22 -3.01
N THR A 80 6.26 -6.44 -3.72
CA THR A 80 5.45 -5.37 -4.27
C THR A 80 4.16 -5.24 -3.45
N PRO A 81 4.00 -4.19 -2.62
CA PRO A 81 2.80 -4.02 -1.81
C PRO A 81 1.60 -3.74 -2.70
N ALA A 82 0.44 -4.27 -2.32
CA ALA A 82 -0.83 -3.95 -2.99
C ALA A 82 -1.34 -2.55 -2.63
N ARG A 83 -0.87 -2.00 -1.51
CA ARG A 83 -1.23 -0.70 -0.97
C ARG A 83 -0.16 -0.21 -0.01
N VAL A 84 0.02 1.11 0.07
CA VAL A 84 0.86 1.77 1.07
C VAL A 84 -0.03 2.59 2.00
N LEU A 85 0.12 2.41 3.30
CA LEU A 85 -0.52 3.23 4.32
C LEU A 85 0.50 4.19 4.92
N LEU A 86 0.15 5.46 4.97
CA LEU A 86 0.95 6.51 5.58
C LEU A 86 0.15 7.19 6.67
N GLN A 87 0.81 7.53 7.76
CA GLN A 87 0.32 8.56 8.67
C GLN A 87 0.81 9.94 8.20
N ASP A 88 0.22 11.02 8.68
CA ASP A 88 0.53 12.35 8.17
C ASP A 88 1.94 12.85 8.54
N PHE A 89 2.46 12.53 9.72
CA PHE A 89 3.81 12.97 10.11
C PHE A 89 4.92 12.35 9.26
N THR A 90 4.78 11.10 8.84
CA THR A 90 5.73 10.41 7.97
C THR A 90 5.35 10.52 6.50
N GLY A 91 4.07 10.63 6.20
CA GLY A 91 3.54 10.66 4.84
C GLY A 91 3.64 12.02 4.16
N VAL A 92 3.51 13.12 4.90
CA VAL A 92 3.67 14.47 4.31
C VAL A 92 5.05 14.66 3.66
N PRO A 93 6.17 14.28 4.30
CA PRO A 93 7.47 14.33 3.64
C PRO A 93 7.53 13.51 2.34
N CYS A 94 6.95 12.31 2.29
CA CYS A 94 6.88 11.52 1.06
C CYS A 94 6.12 12.24 -0.07
N VAL A 95 5.04 12.95 0.25
CA VAL A 95 4.28 13.75 -0.73
C VAL A 95 5.07 14.96 -1.18
N VAL A 96 5.87 15.58 -0.28
CA VAL A 96 6.79 16.68 -0.62
C VAL A 96 7.85 16.17 -1.61
N ASP A 97 8.43 15.00 -1.40
CA ASP A 97 9.39 14.41 -2.32
C ASP A 97 8.78 14.18 -3.71
N LEU A 98 7.56 13.64 -3.78
CA LEU A 98 6.85 13.50 -5.05
C LEU A 98 6.58 14.85 -5.74
N ALA A 99 6.28 15.89 -4.98
CA ALA A 99 6.11 17.26 -5.51
C ALA A 99 7.42 17.80 -6.06
N ALA A 100 8.54 17.63 -5.32
CA ALA A 100 9.88 18.02 -5.76
C ALA A 100 10.32 17.25 -7.02
N MET A 101 10.00 15.95 -7.12
CA MET A 101 10.25 15.16 -8.33
C MET A 101 9.46 15.71 -9.53
N ARG A 102 8.22 16.15 -9.36
CA ARG A 102 7.45 16.80 -10.42
C ARG A 102 8.08 18.11 -10.88
N GLU A 103 8.53 18.94 -9.94
CA GLU A 103 9.24 20.16 -10.26
C GLU A 103 10.53 19.90 -11.03
N ALA A 104 11.33 18.92 -10.59
CA ALA A 104 12.54 18.50 -11.29
C ALA A 104 12.21 17.97 -12.70
N MET A 105 11.18 17.17 -12.86
CA MET A 105 10.74 16.65 -14.16
C MET A 105 10.39 17.80 -15.11
N ALA A 106 9.63 18.80 -14.65
CA ALA A 106 9.30 19.99 -15.44
C ALA A 106 10.55 20.78 -15.83
N ARG A 107 11.47 20.96 -14.88
CA ARG A 107 12.73 21.70 -15.10
C ARG A 107 13.60 21.02 -16.16
N TYR A 108 13.58 19.70 -16.27
CA TYR A 108 14.26 18.94 -17.30
C TYR A 108 13.46 18.75 -18.61
N GLY A 109 12.32 19.43 -18.74
CA GLY A 109 11.50 19.38 -19.95
C GLY A 109 10.65 18.11 -20.10
N GLY A 110 10.52 17.30 -19.04
CA GLY A 110 9.66 16.12 -19.01
C GLY A 110 8.23 16.44 -18.54
N ASP A 111 7.34 15.48 -18.68
CA ASP A 111 5.96 15.61 -18.21
C ASP A 111 5.84 15.30 -16.71
N PRO A 112 5.54 16.31 -15.85
CA PRO A 112 5.37 16.10 -14.40
C PRO A 112 4.25 15.12 -14.04
N ALA A 113 3.24 14.96 -14.89
CA ALA A 113 2.13 14.04 -14.66
C ALA A 113 2.55 12.56 -14.65
N ARG A 114 3.75 12.24 -15.11
CA ARG A 114 4.34 10.90 -15.02
C ARG A 114 4.76 10.52 -13.60
N ILE A 115 5.02 11.51 -12.73
CA ILE A 115 5.38 11.27 -11.32
C ILE A 115 4.11 11.05 -10.52
N ASN A 116 3.90 9.83 -10.10
CA ASN A 116 2.79 9.38 -9.26
C ASN A 116 3.26 8.21 -8.38
N PRO A 117 2.60 7.94 -7.25
CA PRO A 117 2.80 6.68 -6.54
C PRO A 117 2.55 5.50 -7.47
N LEU A 118 3.44 4.51 -7.45
CA LEU A 118 3.33 3.30 -8.26
C LEU A 118 2.24 2.37 -7.74
N GLN A 119 2.00 2.40 -6.43
CA GLN A 119 0.95 1.64 -5.75
C GLN A 119 -0.09 2.59 -5.17
N PRO A 120 -1.32 2.14 -4.91
CA PRO A 120 -2.30 2.92 -4.17
C PRO A 120 -1.76 3.33 -2.81
N VAL A 121 -1.78 4.63 -2.51
CA VAL A 121 -1.36 5.20 -1.24
C VAL A 121 -2.56 5.81 -0.55
N GLU A 122 -2.77 5.44 0.71
CA GLU A 122 -3.75 6.06 1.59
C GLU A 122 -3.01 6.71 2.76
N LEU A 123 -3.09 8.04 2.85
CA LEU A 123 -2.54 8.80 3.95
C LEU A 123 -3.64 9.11 4.96
N VAL A 124 -3.46 8.67 6.19
CA VAL A 124 -4.42 8.87 7.28
C VAL A 124 -3.91 9.98 8.18
N ILE A 125 -4.77 10.98 8.46
CA ILE A 125 -4.48 12.00 9.46
C ILE A 125 -4.60 11.33 10.84
N ASP A 126 -3.45 11.09 11.45
CA ASP A 126 -3.28 10.19 12.61
C ASP A 126 -2.70 10.88 13.85
N HIS A 127 -2.44 12.17 13.79
CA HIS A 127 -1.93 12.87 14.95
C HIS A 127 -3.01 13.13 15.99
N SER A 128 -2.59 13.21 17.25
CA SER A 128 -3.48 13.53 18.37
C SER A 128 -4.01 14.97 18.25
N ILE A 129 -5.30 15.13 18.43
CA ILE A 129 -5.92 16.44 18.55
C ILE A 129 -5.64 16.99 19.95
N GLN A 130 -5.08 18.20 20.04
CA GLN A 130 -4.90 18.88 21.31
C GLN A 130 -6.27 19.31 21.86
N VAL A 131 -6.54 18.97 23.12
CA VAL A 131 -7.77 19.35 23.81
C VAL A 131 -7.60 20.74 24.42
N ASP A 132 -8.11 21.76 23.75
CA ASP A 132 -8.10 23.16 24.23
C ASP A 132 -9.34 23.46 25.07
N ALA A 133 -10.46 22.82 24.77
CA ALA A 133 -11.72 22.97 25.48
C ALA A 133 -12.26 21.62 25.96
N PHE A 134 -12.78 21.59 27.17
CA PHE A 134 -13.33 20.38 27.80
C PHE A 134 -14.53 20.74 28.70
N GLY A 135 -15.33 19.76 29.05
CA GLY A 135 -16.43 19.91 29.99
C GLY A 135 -17.58 20.81 29.54
N ALA A 136 -17.64 21.17 28.25
CA ALA A 136 -18.69 22.00 27.68
C ALA A 136 -19.34 21.33 26.46
N PRO A 137 -20.64 21.52 26.19
CA PRO A 137 -21.33 20.89 25.06
C PRO A 137 -20.71 21.20 23.68
N ASN A 138 -20.05 22.35 23.52
CA ASN A 138 -19.42 22.80 22.29
C ASN A 138 -17.90 22.49 22.23
N ALA A 139 -17.36 21.79 23.20
CA ALA A 139 -15.91 21.52 23.28
C ALA A 139 -15.38 20.83 22.02
N ILE A 140 -16.09 19.85 21.46
CA ILE A 140 -15.70 19.15 20.23
C ILE A 140 -15.57 20.16 19.07
N THR A 141 -16.56 21.00 18.86
CA THR A 141 -16.56 22.01 17.78
C THR A 141 -15.40 22.98 17.90
N LEU A 142 -15.10 23.45 19.14
CA LEU A 142 -14.00 24.33 19.40
C LEU A 142 -12.65 23.66 19.11
N ASN A 143 -12.45 22.43 19.56
CA ASN A 143 -11.22 21.68 19.34
C ASN A 143 -10.98 21.39 17.84
N VAL A 144 -12.01 21.01 17.11
CA VAL A 144 -11.93 20.82 15.65
C VAL A 144 -11.59 22.12 14.94
N GLY A 145 -12.19 23.24 15.33
CA GLY A 145 -11.83 24.56 14.79
C GLY A 145 -10.35 24.90 15.00
N ARG A 146 -9.84 24.71 16.22
CA ARG A 146 -8.43 24.93 16.54
C ARG A 146 -7.50 23.98 15.79
N GLU A 147 -7.90 22.74 15.59
CA GLU A 147 -7.15 21.77 14.80
C GLU A 147 -6.95 22.26 13.35
N PHE A 148 -8.01 22.73 12.71
CA PHE A 148 -7.92 23.27 11.34
C PHE A 148 -7.12 24.59 11.28
N GLU A 149 -7.21 25.45 12.30
CA GLU A 149 -6.38 26.65 12.38
C GLU A 149 -4.88 26.31 12.43
N ARG A 150 -4.50 25.32 13.23
CA ARG A 150 -3.10 24.91 13.41
C ARG A 150 -2.51 24.18 12.24
N ASN A 151 -3.29 23.33 11.59
CA ASN A 151 -2.82 22.43 10.54
C ASN A 151 -3.36 22.77 9.14
N GLY A 152 -3.91 23.97 8.95
CA GLY A 152 -4.54 24.39 7.70
C GLY A 152 -3.66 24.28 6.47
N GLU A 153 -2.37 24.68 6.56
CA GLU A 153 -1.41 24.53 5.45
C GLU A 153 -1.18 23.08 5.09
N ARG A 154 -0.99 22.21 6.09
CA ARG A 154 -0.82 20.76 5.88
C ARG A 154 -2.03 20.18 5.16
N TYR A 155 -3.23 20.50 5.58
CA TYR A 155 -4.45 19.99 4.97
C TYR A 155 -4.67 20.52 3.56
N GLN A 156 -4.32 21.77 3.29
CA GLN A 156 -4.35 22.34 1.95
C GLN A 156 -3.37 21.62 1.02
N PHE A 157 -2.16 21.36 1.49
CA PHE A 157 -1.13 20.62 0.76
C PHE A 157 -1.59 19.19 0.44
N LEU A 158 -2.11 18.48 1.41
CA LEU A 158 -2.63 17.11 1.23
C LEU A 158 -3.83 17.06 0.27
N LYS A 159 -4.72 18.06 0.37
CA LYS A 159 -5.85 18.20 -0.57
C LYS A 159 -5.39 18.48 -2.00
N TRP A 160 -4.33 19.27 -2.16
CA TRP A 160 -3.67 19.44 -3.45
C TRP A 160 -3.09 18.13 -3.94
N GLY A 161 -2.34 17.41 -3.11
CA GLY A 161 -1.74 16.11 -3.45
C GLY A 161 -2.76 15.08 -3.94
N GLN A 162 -3.91 14.99 -3.27
CA GLN A 162 -5.00 14.08 -3.66
C GLN A 162 -5.58 14.42 -5.04
N LYS A 163 -5.50 15.67 -5.47
CA LYS A 163 -5.94 16.09 -6.83
C LYS A 163 -4.83 15.95 -7.86
N ALA A 164 -3.59 16.17 -7.45
CA ALA A 164 -2.44 16.19 -8.32
C ALA A 164 -1.96 14.78 -8.68
N PHE A 165 -1.96 13.86 -7.72
CA PHE A 165 -1.46 12.50 -7.91
C PHE A 165 -2.59 11.50 -8.15
N ARG A 166 -2.41 10.64 -9.14
CA ARG A 166 -3.17 9.40 -9.24
C ARG A 166 -2.71 8.46 -8.14
N ASN A 167 -3.48 7.50 -7.74
CA ASN A 167 -3.14 6.52 -6.69
C ASN A 167 -2.87 7.14 -5.30
N PHE A 168 -3.28 8.37 -5.03
CA PHE A 168 -3.10 9.00 -3.73
C PHE A 168 -4.45 9.45 -3.15
N LYS A 169 -4.73 9.04 -1.94
CA LYS A 169 -5.95 9.35 -1.21
C LYS A 169 -5.63 9.78 0.21
N VAL A 170 -6.37 10.74 0.72
CA VAL A 170 -6.24 11.24 2.09
C VAL A 170 -7.50 10.89 2.87
N VAL A 171 -7.33 10.27 4.03
CA VAL A 171 -8.38 10.07 5.03
C VAL A 171 -8.34 11.28 5.97
N PRO A 172 -9.42 12.09 6.04
CA PRO A 172 -9.42 13.35 6.79
C PRO A 172 -9.34 13.11 8.30
N PRO A 173 -9.04 14.17 9.09
CA PRO A 173 -9.07 14.08 10.54
C PRO A 173 -10.47 13.69 11.04
N SER A 174 -10.55 13.20 12.27
CA SER A 174 -11.78 12.74 12.92
C SER A 174 -12.50 11.55 12.26
N THR A 175 -11.81 10.83 11.37
CA THR A 175 -12.34 9.63 10.69
C THR A 175 -11.87 8.33 11.36
N GLY A 176 -10.86 8.41 12.20
CA GLY A 176 -10.17 7.31 12.85
C GLY A 176 -8.71 7.26 12.46
N ILE A 177 -7.89 6.72 13.33
CA ILE A 177 -6.44 6.67 13.18
C ILE A 177 -5.96 5.32 12.67
N VAL A 178 -4.82 5.29 11.99
CA VAL A 178 -4.22 4.07 11.44
C VAL A 178 -3.85 3.06 12.53
N HIS A 179 -3.38 3.53 13.67
CA HIS A 179 -3.00 2.68 14.82
C HIS A 179 -4.18 1.93 15.46
N GLN A 180 -5.37 2.47 15.35
CA GLN A 180 -6.60 1.84 15.86
C GLN A 180 -7.28 0.96 14.81
N VAL A 181 -6.66 0.76 13.68
CA VAL A 181 -7.20 0.02 12.54
C VAL A 181 -8.62 0.47 12.21
N ASN A 182 -8.76 1.55 11.49
CA ASN A 182 -10.04 1.95 10.94
C ASN A 182 -10.55 0.87 9.99
N LEU A 183 -11.37 -0.05 10.51
CA LEU A 183 -11.80 -1.25 9.80
C LEU A 183 -12.60 -0.94 8.55
N GLU A 184 -13.34 0.15 8.53
CA GLU A 184 -14.15 0.55 7.37
C GLU A 184 -13.27 1.02 6.20
N TYR A 185 -12.20 1.73 6.50
CA TYR A 185 -11.28 2.27 5.51
C TYR A 185 -10.12 1.34 5.16
N LEU A 186 -9.54 0.70 6.16
CA LEU A 186 -8.23 0.08 6.05
C LEU A 186 -8.25 -1.44 5.96
N ALA A 187 -9.29 -2.09 6.48
CA ALA A 187 -9.35 -3.55 6.57
C ALA A 187 -10.03 -4.22 5.37
N ARG A 188 -10.07 -3.58 4.21
CA ARG A 188 -10.52 -4.24 2.99
C ARG A 188 -9.58 -5.39 2.65
N VAL A 189 -10.12 -6.59 2.48
CA VAL A 189 -9.35 -7.79 2.19
C VAL A 189 -9.09 -7.97 0.69
N VAL A 190 -10.07 -7.60 -0.13
CA VAL A 190 -9.98 -7.74 -1.59
C VAL A 190 -9.98 -6.35 -2.22
N PHE A 191 -8.96 -6.09 -3.01
CA PHE A 191 -8.81 -4.87 -3.81
C PHE A 191 -9.02 -5.25 -5.27
N THR A 192 -9.94 -4.56 -5.92
CA THR A 192 -10.14 -4.62 -7.37
C THR A 192 -9.89 -3.25 -7.96
N PRO A 193 -9.28 -3.17 -9.14
CA PRO A 193 -9.10 -1.91 -9.85
C PRO A 193 -10.40 -1.20 -10.13
#